data_640793b9f296826ebb8809a091ce216e
#
_entry.id   640793b9f296826ebb8809a091ce216e
#
_cell.length_a   1.000
_cell.length_b   1.000
_cell.length_c   1.000
_cell.angle_alpha   90.00
_cell.angle_beta   90.00
_cell.angle_gamma   90.00
#
_symmetry.space_group_name_H-M   'P 1'
#
loop_
_entity.id
_entity.type
_entity.pdbx_description
1 polymer ?
#
loop_
_entity_poly.entity_id
_entity_poly.type
_entity_poly.pdbx_seq_one_letter_code
_entity_poly.pdbx_strand_id
1 'polypeptide(L)'
;MQVRTVADLSPAERGTLFDRDAGIDAVREDVRDIVSKVRKEGDAALREYAREFDDVDVGSIEITDDAERAAETIDGDLRDAIETAIGNVREFHERQLPTDWRADFSGRELGRRFRPLSRVGAYVPGGEAAYPSSAIMTVVPATVAGVEQVIVTTPPGDPPNPATLAAISLAGADSVYQIGGAQAIAALAYGTETLSPVQKIVGPGNKWVTAAKADVRNDVAIDFLAGPSEVLVLCDASADPRFVAADLLAQAEHDPEASVVAVTDDPDLADGIVAAIERQVGERERAETIGKALANDASGVLLARSMSEAVAVAEEYAAEHLSIQAGEDETLLERIDSAGSAFLGPYTPVAAGDYASGTNHVLPTGGGARVDGGLSVDTFLRATTVQRLSPEALSDLGGTIDRLARAEGLEAHAESVRTRLADDSHRTGSDSTGTDTPNDASDPARTGDGTDLNG
;
A
#
# COMPACT_ATOMS: atom_id res chain seq x y z
N MET A 1 23.25 7.66 -21.78
CA MET A 1 23.05 8.45 -20.52
C MET A 1 24.22 9.38 -20.34
N GLN A 2 24.06 10.58 -19.74
CA GLN A 2 25.13 11.58 -19.56
C GLN A 2 25.27 11.93 -18.08
N VAL A 3 26.52 12.26 -17.68
CA VAL A 3 26.81 12.85 -16.38
C VAL A 3 26.41 14.33 -16.39
N ARG A 4 25.61 14.76 -15.41
CA ARG A 4 25.17 16.14 -15.20
C ARG A 4 25.58 16.61 -13.80
N THR A 5 26.19 17.79 -13.68
CA THR A 5 26.52 18.34 -12.37
C THR A 5 25.28 18.93 -11.72
N VAL A 6 25.00 18.54 -10.48
CA VAL A 6 23.80 19.01 -9.74
C VAL A 6 23.71 20.53 -9.66
N ALA A 7 24.87 21.20 -9.44
CA ALA A 7 24.96 22.65 -9.33
C ALA A 7 24.67 23.40 -10.66
N ASP A 8 24.84 22.72 -11.79
CA ASP A 8 24.69 23.31 -13.14
C ASP A 8 23.30 23.04 -13.75
N LEU A 9 22.47 22.26 -13.09
CA LEU A 9 21.09 21.99 -13.53
C LEU A 9 20.28 23.29 -13.60
N SER A 10 19.75 23.58 -14.77
CA SER A 10 18.82 24.69 -14.97
C SER A 10 17.48 24.41 -14.20
N PRO A 11 16.68 25.45 -13.89
CA PRO A 11 15.37 25.25 -13.28
C PRO A 11 14.45 24.31 -14.07
N ALA A 12 14.54 24.29 -15.39
CA ALA A 12 13.74 23.40 -16.24
C ALA A 12 14.21 21.94 -16.10
N GLU A 13 15.51 21.67 -16.10
CA GLU A 13 16.05 20.32 -15.90
C GLU A 13 15.76 19.81 -14.48
N ARG A 14 15.84 20.67 -13.46
CA ARG A 14 15.38 20.31 -12.11
C ARG A 14 13.88 19.96 -12.11
N GLY A 15 13.04 20.80 -12.74
CA GLY A 15 11.61 20.51 -12.87
C GLY A 15 11.39 19.11 -13.47
N THR A 16 12.02 18.79 -14.58
CA THR A 16 11.88 17.47 -15.24
C THR A 16 12.33 16.32 -14.34
N LEU A 17 13.43 16.50 -13.58
CA LEU A 17 13.94 15.47 -12.66
C LEU A 17 13.04 15.24 -11.43
N PHE A 18 12.44 16.30 -10.88
CA PHE A 18 11.77 16.24 -9.57
C PHE A 18 10.24 16.31 -9.66
N ASP A 19 9.68 16.88 -10.75
CA ASP A 19 8.23 17.00 -10.99
C ASP A 19 7.78 15.92 -12.00
N ARG A 20 7.82 14.67 -11.58
CA ARG A 20 7.48 13.51 -12.42
C ARG A 20 5.96 13.30 -12.41
N ASP A 21 5.32 13.64 -13.52
CA ASP A 21 3.87 13.53 -13.70
C ASP A 21 3.48 12.11 -14.15
N ALA A 22 2.42 11.58 -13.55
CA ALA A 22 1.81 10.30 -13.95
C ALA A 22 1.08 10.35 -15.31
N GLY A 23 1.03 11.51 -15.97
CA GLY A 23 0.41 11.70 -17.29
C GLY A 23 -1.11 11.50 -17.33
N ILE A 24 -1.78 11.55 -16.16
CA ILE A 24 -3.22 11.25 -16.04
C ILE A 24 -4.12 12.30 -16.71
N ASP A 25 -3.70 13.53 -16.79
CA ASP A 25 -4.51 14.61 -17.40
C ASP A 25 -4.74 14.38 -18.88
N ALA A 26 -3.79 13.78 -19.58
CA ALA A 26 -3.89 13.49 -21.02
C ALA A 26 -5.00 12.48 -21.38
N VAL A 27 -5.40 11.61 -20.44
CA VAL A 27 -6.38 10.53 -20.66
C VAL A 27 -7.66 10.71 -19.83
N ARG A 28 -7.80 11.81 -19.09
CA ARG A 28 -8.86 12.01 -18.11
C ARG A 28 -10.26 12.00 -18.69
N GLU A 29 -10.48 12.62 -19.86
CA GLU A 29 -11.81 12.66 -20.50
C GLU A 29 -12.23 11.26 -20.95
N ASP A 30 -11.36 10.55 -21.67
CA ASP A 30 -11.62 9.20 -22.15
C ASP A 30 -11.89 8.24 -20.98
N VAL A 31 -11.13 8.37 -19.89
CA VAL A 31 -11.33 7.56 -18.68
C VAL A 31 -12.70 7.81 -18.04
N ARG A 32 -13.16 9.05 -17.97
CA ARG A 32 -14.50 9.37 -17.46
C ARG A 32 -15.61 8.73 -18.30
N ASP A 33 -15.44 8.72 -19.60
CA ASP A 33 -16.38 8.08 -20.51
C ASP A 33 -16.42 6.56 -20.30
N ILE A 34 -15.23 5.92 -20.15
CA ILE A 34 -15.10 4.50 -19.82
C ILE A 34 -15.79 4.19 -18.48
N VAL A 35 -15.46 4.93 -17.42
CA VAL A 35 -16.03 4.74 -16.08
C VAL A 35 -17.55 4.92 -16.11
N SER A 36 -18.05 5.96 -16.76
CA SER A 36 -19.49 6.22 -16.91
C SER A 36 -20.22 5.10 -17.65
N LYS A 37 -19.61 4.57 -18.73
CA LYS A 37 -20.19 3.47 -19.51
C LYS A 37 -20.24 2.18 -18.71
N VAL A 38 -19.17 1.80 -18.02
CA VAL A 38 -19.16 0.60 -17.14
C VAL A 38 -20.20 0.72 -16.05
N ARG A 39 -20.30 1.88 -15.39
CA ARG A 39 -21.32 2.12 -14.35
C ARG A 39 -22.76 1.96 -14.85
N LYS A 40 -23.00 2.26 -16.13
CA LYS A 40 -24.34 2.22 -16.74
C LYS A 40 -24.67 0.86 -17.35
N GLU A 41 -23.70 0.21 -17.98
CA GLU A 41 -23.91 -0.96 -18.86
C GLU A 41 -23.28 -2.25 -18.29
N GLY A 42 -22.60 -2.18 -17.15
CA GLY A 42 -22.08 -3.33 -16.42
C GLY A 42 -21.21 -4.28 -17.27
N ASP A 43 -21.48 -5.56 -17.17
CA ASP A 43 -20.76 -6.62 -17.90
C ASP A 43 -20.77 -6.45 -19.42
N ALA A 44 -21.79 -5.82 -19.98
CA ALA A 44 -21.86 -5.58 -21.43
C ALA A 44 -20.75 -4.62 -21.90
N ALA A 45 -20.51 -3.54 -21.12
CA ALA A 45 -19.41 -2.62 -21.39
C ALA A 45 -18.04 -3.30 -21.22
N LEU A 46 -17.87 -4.17 -20.22
CA LEU A 46 -16.61 -4.90 -20.00
C LEU A 46 -16.27 -5.80 -21.19
N ARG A 47 -17.24 -6.53 -21.73
CA ARG A 47 -17.03 -7.38 -22.92
C ARG A 47 -16.76 -6.57 -24.18
N GLU A 48 -17.37 -5.38 -24.31
CA GLU A 48 -17.10 -4.48 -25.43
C GLU A 48 -15.65 -3.98 -25.37
N TYR A 49 -15.21 -3.49 -24.22
CA TYR A 49 -13.85 -2.99 -24.05
C TYR A 49 -12.77 -4.09 -24.15
N ALA A 50 -13.05 -5.32 -23.73
CA ALA A 50 -12.14 -6.45 -23.94
C ALA A 50 -11.88 -6.71 -25.43
N ARG A 51 -12.94 -6.59 -26.29
CA ARG A 51 -12.76 -6.70 -27.75
C ARG A 51 -12.06 -5.49 -28.34
N GLU A 52 -12.33 -4.29 -27.83
CA GLU A 52 -11.80 -3.03 -28.38
C GLU A 52 -10.33 -2.81 -28.01
N PHE A 53 -9.97 -3.06 -26.76
CA PHE A 53 -8.64 -2.71 -26.23
C PHE A 53 -7.69 -3.90 -26.13
N ASP A 54 -8.21 -5.10 -25.89
CA ASP A 54 -7.41 -6.30 -25.68
C ASP A 54 -7.49 -7.29 -26.85
N ASP A 55 -8.37 -7.04 -27.86
CA ASP A 55 -8.64 -7.95 -28.99
C ASP A 55 -9.08 -9.37 -28.57
N VAL A 56 -9.78 -9.47 -27.43
CA VAL A 56 -10.23 -10.74 -26.84
C VAL A 56 -11.76 -10.77 -26.74
N ASP A 57 -12.38 -11.84 -27.24
CA ASP A 57 -13.82 -12.08 -27.03
C ASP A 57 -14.03 -12.88 -25.73
N VAL A 58 -14.24 -12.14 -24.65
CA VAL A 58 -14.38 -12.70 -23.29
C VAL A 58 -15.73 -13.41 -23.14
N GLY A 59 -15.71 -14.73 -23.00
CA GLY A 59 -16.90 -15.55 -22.70
C GLY A 59 -17.35 -15.34 -21.25
N SER A 60 -16.65 -15.91 -20.31
CA SER A 60 -16.83 -15.64 -18.86
C SER A 60 -15.90 -14.53 -18.42
N ILE A 61 -16.43 -13.52 -17.69
CA ILE A 61 -15.62 -12.48 -17.08
C ILE A 61 -14.90 -13.02 -15.85
N GLU A 62 -15.54 -13.88 -15.08
CA GLU A 62 -14.94 -14.57 -13.94
C GLU A 62 -14.16 -15.80 -14.42
N ILE A 63 -12.91 -15.95 -13.96
CA ILE A 63 -11.95 -17.00 -14.31
C ILE A 63 -11.28 -17.60 -13.07
N THR A 64 -11.96 -17.65 -11.94
CA THR A 64 -11.44 -18.19 -10.68
C THR A 64 -10.98 -19.65 -10.85
N ASP A 65 -11.82 -20.50 -11.48
CA ASP A 65 -11.49 -21.90 -11.76
C ASP A 65 -10.26 -22.04 -12.69
N ASP A 66 -10.03 -21.08 -13.58
CA ASP A 66 -8.84 -21.09 -14.48
C ASP A 66 -7.58 -20.76 -13.68
N ALA A 67 -7.66 -19.84 -12.71
CA ALA A 67 -6.55 -19.52 -11.83
C ALA A 67 -6.19 -20.71 -10.91
N GLU A 68 -7.20 -21.40 -10.36
CA GLU A 68 -6.98 -22.63 -9.57
C GLU A 68 -6.30 -23.70 -10.40
N ARG A 69 -6.78 -23.96 -11.62
CA ARG A 69 -6.14 -24.93 -12.54
C ARG A 69 -4.71 -24.52 -12.92
N ALA A 70 -4.45 -23.23 -13.13
CA ALA A 70 -3.11 -22.73 -13.40
C ALA A 70 -2.17 -23.04 -12.24
N ALA A 71 -2.62 -22.83 -10.99
CA ALA A 71 -1.84 -23.17 -9.80
C ALA A 71 -1.52 -24.66 -9.67
N GLU A 72 -2.43 -25.54 -10.15
CA GLU A 72 -2.20 -26.99 -10.13
C GLU A 72 -1.24 -27.47 -11.23
N THR A 73 -1.22 -26.78 -12.37
CA THR A 73 -0.56 -27.26 -13.60
C THR A 73 0.73 -26.52 -13.97
N ILE A 74 1.04 -25.42 -13.30
CA ILE A 74 2.25 -24.64 -13.53
C ILE A 74 3.51 -25.48 -13.28
N ASP A 75 4.61 -25.13 -13.97
CA ASP A 75 5.92 -25.76 -13.77
C ASP A 75 6.32 -25.77 -12.28
N GLY A 76 6.86 -26.91 -11.81
CA GLY A 76 7.16 -27.11 -10.39
C GLY A 76 8.19 -26.15 -9.84
N ASP A 77 9.25 -25.84 -10.59
CA ASP A 77 10.30 -24.90 -10.14
C ASP A 77 9.75 -23.48 -10.02
N LEU A 78 8.86 -23.07 -10.95
CA LEU A 78 8.20 -21.78 -10.88
C LEU A 78 7.20 -21.72 -9.73
N ARG A 79 6.46 -22.80 -9.46
CA ARG A 79 5.58 -22.91 -8.30
C ARG A 79 6.35 -22.72 -6.99
N ASP A 80 7.45 -23.43 -6.81
CA ASP A 80 8.30 -23.36 -5.63
C ASP A 80 8.86 -21.93 -5.43
N ALA A 81 9.22 -21.25 -6.52
CA ALA A 81 9.66 -19.85 -6.48
C ALA A 81 8.53 -18.91 -6.04
N ILE A 82 7.31 -19.05 -6.57
CA ILE A 82 6.12 -18.29 -6.18
C ILE A 82 5.79 -18.54 -4.71
N GLU A 83 5.75 -19.78 -4.25
CA GLU A 83 5.47 -20.14 -2.86
C GLU A 83 6.53 -19.59 -1.89
N THR A 84 7.81 -19.60 -2.29
CA THR A 84 8.90 -18.97 -1.51
C THR A 84 8.69 -17.47 -1.37
N ALA A 85 8.37 -16.77 -2.47
CA ALA A 85 8.09 -15.33 -2.45
C ALA A 85 6.87 -15.02 -1.57
N ILE A 86 5.78 -15.77 -1.71
CA ILE A 86 4.58 -15.66 -0.85
C ILE A 86 4.93 -15.82 0.62
N GLY A 87 5.75 -16.84 0.95
CA GLY A 87 6.21 -17.09 2.33
C GLY A 87 6.95 -15.92 2.93
N ASN A 88 7.91 -15.35 2.20
CA ASN A 88 8.72 -14.22 2.65
C ASN A 88 7.86 -12.94 2.78
N VAL A 89 7.00 -12.64 1.80
CA VAL A 89 6.09 -11.49 1.86
C VAL A 89 5.12 -11.62 3.04
N ARG A 90 4.59 -12.82 3.29
CA ARG A 90 3.71 -13.09 4.43
C ARG A 90 4.44 -12.87 5.75
N GLU A 91 5.65 -13.44 5.95
CA GLU A 91 6.43 -13.29 7.18
C GLU A 91 6.70 -11.82 7.51
N PHE A 92 7.06 -11.02 6.49
CA PHE A 92 7.31 -9.60 6.66
C PHE A 92 6.04 -8.84 7.06
N HIS A 93 4.92 -9.09 6.38
CA HIS A 93 3.67 -8.39 6.62
C HIS A 93 2.96 -8.82 7.92
N GLU A 94 3.14 -10.05 8.38
CA GLU A 94 2.64 -10.49 9.69
C GLU A 94 3.21 -9.67 10.86
N ARG A 95 4.44 -9.16 10.74
CA ARG A 95 5.07 -8.28 11.74
C ARG A 95 4.47 -6.87 11.79
N GLN A 96 3.71 -6.49 10.77
CA GLN A 96 3.06 -5.18 10.70
C GLN A 96 1.67 -5.18 11.37
N LEU A 97 1.12 -6.36 11.74
CA LEU A 97 -0.22 -6.46 12.32
C LEU A 97 -0.29 -5.70 13.64
N PRO A 98 -1.12 -4.65 13.74
CA PRO A 98 -1.31 -3.95 15.00
C PRO A 98 -2.21 -4.75 15.94
N THR A 99 -2.00 -4.58 17.25
CA THR A 99 -2.85 -5.17 18.28
C THR A 99 -3.88 -4.17 18.78
N ASP A 100 -5.11 -4.66 19.07
CA ASP A 100 -6.10 -3.89 19.81
C ASP A 100 -5.53 -3.54 21.19
N TRP A 101 -5.73 -2.30 21.64
CA TRP A 101 -5.28 -1.90 22.95
C TRP A 101 -6.28 -0.99 23.67
N ARG A 102 -6.29 -1.05 24.98
CA ARG A 102 -6.99 -0.14 25.89
C ARG A 102 -6.10 0.16 27.07
N ALA A 103 -6.17 1.39 27.56
CA ALA A 103 -5.45 1.83 28.74
C ALA A 103 -6.31 2.81 29.55
N ASP A 104 -6.08 2.84 30.86
CA ASP A 104 -6.71 3.80 31.76
C ASP A 104 -5.92 5.11 31.79
N PHE A 105 -6.63 6.20 31.62
CA PHE A 105 -6.11 7.58 31.68
C PHE A 105 -6.86 8.35 32.77
N SER A 106 -6.64 7.98 34.03
CA SER A 106 -7.31 8.58 35.19
C SER A 106 -8.84 8.43 35.11
N GLY A 107 -9.33 7.19 35.05
CA GLY A 107 -10.74 6.84 34.96
C GLY A 107 -11.37 6.95 33.57
N ARG A 108 -10.55 7.29 32.57
CA ARG A 108 -10.93 7.29 31.15
C ARG A 108 -10.28 6.09 30.46
N GLU A 109 -11.00 5.03 30.23
CA GLU A 109 -10.54 3.91 29.41
C GLU A 109 -10.58 4.34 27.93
N LEU A 110 -9.42 4.52 27.33
CA LEU A 110 -9.27 4.89 25.93
C LEU A 110 -8.51 3.79 25.18
N GLY A 111 -8.79 3.61 23.90
CA GLY A 111 -8.10 2.59 23.14
C GLY A 111 -8.30 2.69 21.62
N ARG A 112 -7.63 1.79 20.91
CA ARG A 112 -7.79 1.58 19.47
C ARG A 112 -8.15 0.13 19.18
N ARG A 113 -9.02 -0.05 18.22
CA ARG A 113 -9.47 -1.33 17.71
C ARG A 113 -9.21 -1.36 16.21
N PHE A 114 -8.54 -2.41 15.72
CA PHE A 114 -8.22 -2.61 14.31
C PHE A 114 -9.10 -3.70 13.72
N ARG A 115 -9.66 -3.44 12.56
CA ARG A 115 -10.51 -4.41 11.85
C ARG A 115 -10.21 -4.35 10.36
N PRO A 116 -10.10 -5.52 9.69
CA PRO A 116 -9.89 -5.56 8.25
C PRO A 116 -11.08 -4.97 7.51
N LEU A 117 -10.83 -4.55 6.28
CA LEU A 117 -11.86 -4.32 5.29
C LEU A 117 -12.51 -5.65 4.93
N SER A 118 -13.80 -5.65 4.59
CA SER A 118 -14.50 -6.89 4.25
C SER A 118 -14.21 -7.34 2.82
N ARG A 119 -14.03 -6.38 1.89
CA ARG A 119 -13.80 -6.67 0.47
C ARG A 119 -12.84 -5.67 -0.15
N VAL A 120 -11.81 -6.19 -0.83
CA VAL A 120 -10.76 -5.40 -1.48
C VAL A 120 -10.59 -5.87 -2.91
N GLY A 121 -10.37 -4.94 -3.84
CA GLY A 121 -10.02 -5.22 -5.23
C GLY A 121 -8.51 -5.00 -5.46
N ALA A 122 -7.83 -6.01 -5.96
CA ALA A 122 -6.44 -5.92 -6.38
C ALA A 122 -6.37 -5.89 -7.92
N TYR A 123 -5.79 -4.84 -8.47
CA TYR A 123 -5.48 -4.79 -9.90
C TYR A 123 -4.09 -5.37 -10.13
N VAL A 124 -4.02 -6.43 -10.92
CA VAL A 124 -2.76 -7.06 -11.36
C VAL A 124 -2.57 -6.73 -12.83
N PRO A 125 -1.49 -6.05 -13.21
CA PRO A 125 -1.21 -5.73 -14.60
C PRO A 125 -1.11 -6.98 -15.49
N GLY A 126 -1.26 -6.80 -16.77
CA GLY A 126 -1.07 -7.80 -17.82
C GLY A 126 -0.56 -7.13 -19.08
N GLY A 127 -0.47 -7.88 -20.18
CA GLY A 127 0.01 -7.42 -21.47
C GLY A 127 1.17 -8.29 -21.95
N GLU A 128 2.27 -7.69 -22.44
CA GLU A 128 3.42 -8.43 -22.99
C GLU A 128 4.19 -9.25 -21.93
N ALA A 129 4.16 -8.84 -20.66
CA ALA A 129 4.83 -9.53 -19.56
C ALA A 129 3.85 -10.21 -18.61
N ALA A 130 4.32 -11.25 -17.91
CA ALA A 130 3.67 -11.84 -16.76
C ALA A 130 3.97 -11.01 -15.50
N TYR A 131 2.99 -10.90 -14.60
CA TYR A 131 3.14 -10.13 -13.36
C TYR A 131 2.79 -10.96 -12.10
N PRO A 132 3.40 -12.14 -11.90
CA PRO A 132 3.17 -12.95 -10.70
C PRO A 132 3.56 -12.21 -9.42
N SER A 133 4.61 -11.39 -9.46
CA SER A 133 5.05 -10.58 -8.31
C SER A 133 4.00 -9.57 -7.88
N SER A 134 3.36 -8.83 -8.80
CA SER A 134 2.30 -7.88 -8.46
C SER A 134 1.07 -8.57 -7.84
N ALA A 135 0.76 -9.82 -8.25
CA ALA A 135 -0.27 -10.63 -7.60
C ALA A 135 0.11 -10.93 -6.14
N ILE A 136 1.34 -11.37 -5.89
CA ILE A 136 1.84 -11.65 -4.54
C ILE A 136 1.80 -10.40 -3.66
N MET A 137 2.33 -9.28 -4.17
CA MET A 137 2.47 -8.02 -3.41
C MET A 137 1.12 -7.35 -3.10
N THR A 138 0.07 -7.62 -3.86
CA THR A 138 -1.26 -7.05 -3.60
C THR A 138 -2.16 -7.97 -2.79
N VAL A 139 -2.10 -9.29 -3.05
CA VAL A 139 -3.00 -10.26 -2.41
C VAL A 139 -2.51 -10.71 -1.04
N VAL A 140 -1.22 -11.02 -0.88
CA VAL A 140 -0.70 -11.55 0.39
C VAL A 140 -0.89 -10.56 1.56
N PRO A 141 -0.58 -9.26 1.46
CA PRO A 141 -0.82 -8.33 2.56
C PRO A 141 -2.31 -8.19 2.92
N ALA A 142 -3.22 -8.28 1.94
CA ALA A 142 -4.66 -8.26 2.16
C ALA A 142 -5.11 -9.51 2.95
N THR A 143 -4.63 -10.70 2.59
CA THR A 143 -4.92 -11.95 3.31
C THR A 143 -4.33 -11.94 4.73
N VAL A 144 -3.11 -11.43 4.92
CA VAL A 144 -2.47 -11.25 6.24
C VAL A 144 -3.28 -10.30 7.12
N ALA A 145 -3.80 -9.21 6.56
CA ALA A 145 -4.67 -8.27 7.29
C ALA A 145 -6.01 -8.91 7.72
N GLY A 146 -6.39 -10.05 7.13
CA GLY A 146 -7.65 -10.75 7.40
C GLY A 146 -8.83 -10.21 6.59
N VAL A 147 -8.60 -9.68 5.38
CA VAL A 147 -9.66 -9.32 4.44
C VAL A 147 -10.47 -10.57 4.08
N GLU A 148 -11.80 -10.48 4.18
CA GLU A 148 -12.69 -11.62 3.97
C GLU A 148 -12.85 -12.01 2.49
N GLN A 149 -12.74 -11.03 1.58
CA GLN A 149 -12.82 -11.22 0.13
C GLN A 149 -11.77 -10.38 -0.60
N VAL A 150 -10.79 -11.03 -1.18
CA VAL A 150 -9.79 -10.43 -2.07
C VAL A 150 -10.15 -10.75 -3.51
N ILE A 151 -10.62 -9.75 -4.23
CA ILE A 151 -11.05 -9.82 -5.63
C ILE A 151 -9.89 -9.33 -6.50
N VAL A 152 -9.47 -10.13 -7.47
CA VAL A 152 -8.41 -9.74 -8.40
C VAL A 152 -8.97 -9.49 -9.79
N THR A 153 -8.55 -8.38 -10.40
CA THR A 153 -8.76 -8.12 -11.82
C THR A 153 -7.43 -8.07 -12.56
N THR A 154 -7.36 -8.70 -13.72
CA THR A 154 -6.18 -8.70 -14.61
C THR A 154 -6.65 -8.63 -16.06
N PRO A 155 -5.91 -7.98 -16.96
CA PRO A 155 -6.29 -7.90 -18.37
C PRO A 155 -6.55 -9.28 -18.98
N PRO A 156 -7.55 -9.40 -19.88
CA PRO A 156 -7.82 -10.65 -20.56
C PRO A 156 -6.66 -11.01 -21.49
N GLY A 157 -6.51 -12.31 -21.76
CA GLY A 157 -5.56 -12.85 -22.72
C GLY A 157 -6.14 -14.11 -23.38
N ASP A 158 -5.65 -14.48 -24.53
CA ASP A 158 -6.07 -15.71 -25.24
C ASP A 158 -4.83 -16.57 -25.58
N PRO A 159 -4.44 -17.51 -24.70
CA PRO A 159 -4.95 -17.74 -23.34
C PRO A 159 -4.42 -16.72 -22.31
N PRO A 160 -5.10 -16.57 -21.14
CA PRO A 160 -4.55 -15.78 -20.02
C PRO A 160 -3.21 -16.33 -19.56
N ASN A 161 -2.34 -15.46 -19.04
CA ASN A 161 -1.00 -15.86 -18.62
C ASN A 161 -1.03 -16.82 -17.41
N PRO A 162 -0.56 -18.08 -17.54
CA PRO A 162 -0.69 -19.09 -16.50
C PRO A 162 0.15 -18.79 -15.25
N ALA A 163 1.31 -18.11 -15.39
CA ALA A 163 2.15 -17.75 -14.25
C ALA A 163 1.48 -16.68 -13.37
N THR A 164 0.84 -15.70 -14.00
CA THR A 164 0.07 -14.65 -13.28
C THR A 164 -1.14 -15.28 -12.58
N LEU A 165 -1.92 -16.11 -13.28
CA LEU A 165 -3.09 -16.78 -12.71
C LEU A 165 -2.72 -17.69 -11.52
N ALA A 166 -1.65 -18.49 -11.67
CA ALA A 166 -1.16 -19.35 -10.60
C ALA A 166 -0.74 -18.54 -9.36
N ALA A 167 -0.02 -17.44 -9.56
CA ALA A 167 0.39 -16.58 -8.44
C ALA A 167 -0.80 -15.94 -7.73
N ILE A 168 -1.84 -15.50 -8.47
CA ILE A 168 -3.08 -14.97 -7.90
C ILE A 168 -3.76 -16.01 -7.02
N SER A 169 -3.93 -17.24 -7.52
CA SER A 169 -4.56 -18.32 -6.76
C SER A 169 -3.73 -18.74 -5.55
N LEU A 170 -2.41 -18.96 -5.71
CA LEU A 170 -1.49 -19.37 -4.63
C LEU A 170 -1.37 -18.27 -3.54
N ALA A 171 -1.46 -16.99 -3.90
CA ALA A 171 -1.45 -15.88 -2.96
C ALA A 171 -2.73 -15.83 -2.09
N GLY A 172 -3.83 -16.48 -2.52
CA GLY A 172 -5.08 -16.60 -1.77
C GLY A 172 -6.15 -15.61 -2.17
N ALA A 173 -6.26 -15.25 -3.45
CA ALA A 173 -7.40 -14.50 -3.97
C ALA A 173 -8.68 -15.35 -3.95
N ASP A 174 -9.81 -14.73 -3.58
CA ASP A 174 -11.12 -15.41 -3.50
C ASP A 174 -11.83 -15.46 -4.86
N SER A 175 -11.61 -14.46 -5.70
CA SER A 175 -12.21 -14.40 -7.04
C SER A 175 -11.28 -13.68 -8.01
N VAL A 176 -11.25 -14.15 -9.25
CA VAL A 176 -10.40 -13.63 -10.34
C VAL A 176 -11.24 -13.27 -11.55
N TYR A 177 -11.05 -12.06 -12.07
CA TYR A 177 -11.79 -11.53 -13.21
C TYR A 177 -10.83 -11.06 -14.30
N GLN A 178 -11.09 -11.47 -15.55
CA GLN A 178 -10.33 -11.04 -16.71
C GLN A 178 -10.85 -9.70 -17.24
N ILE A 179 -10.45 -8.64 -16.56
CA ILE A 179 -10.78 -7.24 -16.87
C ILE A 179 -9.54 -6.40 -16.70
N GLY A 180 -9.10 -5.69 -17.74
CA GLY A 180 -7.95 -4.78 -17.70
C GLY A 180 -8.36 -3.30 -17.62
N GLY A 181 -7.37 -2.42 -17.58
CA GLY A 181 -7.52 -0.98 -17.81
C GLY A 181 -8.44 -0.20 -16.86
N ALA A 182 -8.90 0.95 -17.32
CA ALA A 182 -9.80 1.82 -16.58
C ALA A 182 -11.15 1.17 -16.27
N GLN A 183 -11.62 0.29 -17.15
CA GLN A 183 -12.88 -0.45 -16.97
C GLN A 183 -12.81 -1.43 -15.80
N ALA A 184 -11.64 -2.00 -15.48
CA ALA A 184 -11.44 -2.85 -14.29
C ALA A 184 -11.63 -2.03 -13.00
N ILE A 185 -11.04 -0.84 -12.94
CA ILE A 185 -11.18 0.07 -11.81
C ILE A 185 -12.63 0.51 -11.61
N ALA A 186 -13.34 0.81 -12.71
CA ALA A 186 -14.76 1.14 -12.66
C ALA A 186 -15.61 -0.04 -12.16
N ALA A 187 -15.35 -1.26 -12.63
CA ALA A 187 -16.05 -2.47 -12.19
C ALA A 187 -15.81 -2.74 -10.70
N LEU A 188 -14.57 -2.62 -10.21
CA LEU A 188 -14.25 -2.74 -8.79
C LEU A 188 -14.94 -1.67 -7.94
N ALA A 189 -15.03 -0.43 -8.44
CA ALA A 189 -15.62 0.68 -7.69
C ALA A 189 -17.15 0.57 -7.58
N TYR A 190 -17.84 0.26 -8.67
CA TYR A 190 -19.30 0.35 -8.75
C TYR A 190 -20.01 -1.01 -8.79
N GLY A 191 -19.27 -2.08 -9.06
CA GLY A 191 -19.85 -3.40 -9.31
C GLY A 191 -20.46 -3.51 -10.70
N THR A 192 -20.74 -4.77 -11.09
CA THR A 192 -21.46 -5.14 -12.30
C THR A 192 -22.40 -6.30 -11.97
N GLU A 193 -23.01 -6.95 -12.95
CA GLU A 193 -23.84 -8.15 -12.72
C GLU A 193 -23.03 -9.32 -12.15
N THR A 194 -21.74 -9.43 -12.56
CA THR A 194 -20.86 -10.53 -12.15
C THR A 194 -19.94 -10.17 -10.98
N LEU A 195 -19.48 -8.90 -10.90
CA LEU A 195 -18.51 -8.46 -9.92
C LEU A 195 -19.16 -7.53 -8.87
N SER A 196 -19.01 -7.86 -7.59
CA SER A 196 -19.49 -7.02 -6.49
C SER A 196 -18.51 -5.87 -6.18
N PRO A 197 -19.00 -4.64 -5.87
CA PRO A 197 -18.13 -3.51 -5.58
C PRO A 197 -17.30 -3.73 -4.32
N VAL A 198 -16.12 -3.11 -4.28
CA VAL A 198 -15.14 -3.24 -3.20
C VAL A 198 -15.07 -1.99 -2.32
N GLN A 199 -14.45 -2.10 -1.15
CA GLN A 199 -14.23 -0.98 -0.23
C GLN A 199 -12.93 -0.21 -0.53
N LYS A 200 -11.94 -0.89 -1.12
CA LYS A 200 -10.66 -0.30 -1.51
C LYS A 200 -10.12 -1.01 -2.75
N ILE A 201 -9.48 -0.25 -3.62
CA ILE A 201 -8.78 -0.72 -4.82
C ILE A 201 -7.28 -0.50 -4.61
N VAL A 202 -6.48 -1.55 -4.83
CA VAL A 202 -5.02 -1.51 -4.70
C VAL A 202 -4.35 -2.09 -5.95
N GLY A 203 -3.06 -1.81 -6.09
CA GLY A 203 -2.21 -2.39 -7.13
C GLY A 203 -1.75 -1.39 -8.19
N PRO A 204 -0.59 -1.65 -8.83
CA PRO A 204 -0.01 -0.78 -9.84
C PRO A 204 -0.75 -0.88 -11.17
N GLY A 205 -0.61 0.13 -12.00
CA GLY A 205 -1.17 0.12 -13.36
C GLY A 205 -0.64 1.28 -14.20
N ASN A 206 -0.94 1.25 -15.49
CA ASN A 206 -0.56 2.32 -16.39
C ASN A 206 -1.38 3.60 -16.14
N LYS A 207 -1.10 4.67 -16.89
CA LYS A 207 -1.78 5.98 -16.76
C LYS A 207 -3.30 5.91 -16.83
N TRP A 208 -3.89 4.95 -17.57
CA TRP A 208 -5.34 4.76 -17.67
C TRP A 208 -5.93 4.23 -16.36
N VAL A 209 -5.25 3.25 -15.76
CA VAL A 209 -5.60 2.69 -14.45
C VAL A 209 -5.47 3.76 -13.37
N THR A 210 -4.37 4.50 -13.37
CA THR A 210 -4.11 5.58 -12.41
C THR A 210 -5.14 6.72 -12.55
N ALA A 211 -5.46 7.12 -13.79
CA ALA A 211 -6.50 8.12 -14.04
C ALA A 211 -7.90 7.64 -13.59
N ALA A 212 -8.21 6.35 -13.79
CA ALA A 212 -9.46 5.78 -13.30
C ALA A 212 -9.52 5.72 -11.77
N LYS A 213 -8.44 5.34 -11.08
CA LYS A 213 -8.34 5.45 -9.61
C LYS A 213 -8.58 6.90 -9.15
N ALA A 214 -7.98 7.87 -9.83
CA ALA A 214 -8.18 9.30 -9.53
C ALA A 214 -9.63 9.74 -9.72
N ASP A 215 -10.35 9.20 -10.70
CA ASP A 215 -11.76 9.53 -10.96
C ASP A 215 -12.71 8.95 -9.90
N VAL A 216 -12.48 7.68 -9.50
CA VAL A 216 -13.36 6.96 -8.55
C VAL A 216 -13.02 7.18 -7.07
N ARG A 217 -11.94 7.87 -6.72
CA ARG A 217 -11.43 7.99 -5.33
C ARG A 217 -12.39 8.67 -4.33
N ASN A 218 -13.42 9.33 -4.81
CA ASN A 218 -14.45 9.90 -3.94
C ASN A 218 -15.55 8.89 -3.58
N ASP A 219 -15.65 7.78 -4.33
CA ASP A 219 -16.69 6.75 -4.18
C ASP A 219 -16.11 5.47 -3.53
N VAL A 220 -14.84 5.16 -3.80
CA VAL A 220 -14.12 4.00 -3.27
C VAL A 220 -12.73 4.43 -2.80
N ALA A 221 -12.23 3.84 -1.70
CA ALA A 221 -10.86 4.09 -1.26
C ALA A 221 -9.85 3.49 -2.27
N ILE A 222 -8.73 4.16 -2.44
CA ILE A 222 -7.60 3.65 -3.23
C ILE A 222 -6.35 3.57 -2.37
N ASP A 223 -5.30 2.88 -2.83
CA ASP A 223 -3.96 2.94 -2.27
C ASP A 223 -3.35 4.34 -2.52
N PHE A 224 -2.75 4.53 -3.69
CA PHE A 224 -2.20 5.81 -4.15
C PHE A 224 -2.27 5.90 -5.68
N LEU A 225 -1.89 7.06 -6.23
CA LEU A 225 -1.79 7.28 -7.66
C LEU A 225 -0.33 7.10 -8.08
N ALA A 226 -0.02 5.96 -8.71
CA ALA A 226 1.32 5.66 -9.20
C ALA A 226 1.50 6.12 -10.66
N GLY A 227 2.64 6.71 -10.96
CA GLY A 227 3.14 6.97 -12.30
C GLY A 227 4.13 5.91 -12.77
N PRO A 228 4.99 6.23 -13.76
CA PRO A 228 6.08 5.36 -14.19
C PRO A 228 7.02 5.01 -13.03
N SER A 229 7.61 3.81 -13.09
CA SER A 229 8.51 3.32 -12.04
C SER A 229 9.81 4.11 -11.97
N GLU A 230 10.38 4.20 -10.77
CA GLU A 230 11.52 5.06 -10.46
C GLU A 230 12.56 4.35 -9.60
N VAL A 231 13.84 4.59 -9.89
CA VAL A 231 14.94 4.24 -8.99
C VAL A 231 15.90 5.40 -8.84
N LEU A 232 16.34 5.65 -7.61
CA LEU A 232 17.50 6.48 -7.33
C LEU A 232 18.55 5.66 -6.61
N VAL A 233 19.78 5.61 -7.18
CA VAL A 233 20.93 4.99 -6.55
C VAL A 233 21.84 6.10 -5.99
N LEU A 234 21.93 6.18 -4.65
CA LEU A 234 22.86 7.03 -3.93
C LEU A 234 24.16 6.23 -3.68
N CYS A 235 25.28 6.70 -4.17
CA CYS A 235 26.52 5.94 -4.08
C CYS A 235 27.75 6.84 -3.86
N ASP A 236 28.75 6.29 -3.15
CA ASP A 236 30.06 6.91 -2.94
C ASP A 236 31.17 6.13 -3.67
N ALA A 237 32.43 6.59 -3.58
CA ALA A 237 33.56 5.97 -4.23
C ALA A 237 33.80 4.47 -3.90
N SER A 238 33.11 3.90 -2.90
CA SER A 238 33.23 2.48 -2.55
C SER A 238 32.31 1.59 -3.39
N ALA A 239 31.33 2.18 -4.11
CA ALA A 239 30.38 1.44 -4.93
C ALA A 239 31.04 0.81 -6.16
N ASP A 240 30.53 -0.35 -6.56
CA ASP A 240 30.90 -0.96 -7.84
C ASP A 240 30.01 -0.40 -8.97
N PRO A 241 30.58 0.30 -9.96
CA PRO A 241 29.79 0.88 -11.05
C PRO A 241 29.01 -0.16 -11.87
N ARG A 242 29.42 -1.45 -11.83
CA ARG A 242 28.70 -2.53 -12.51
C ARG A 242 27.40 -2.88 -11.80
N PHE A 243 27.36 -2.81 -10.47
CA PHE A 243 26.17 -3.08 -9.68
C PHE A 243 25.18 -1.93 -9.79
N VAL A 244 25.66 -0.68 -9.67
CA VAL A 244 24.84 0.50 -9.90
C VAL A 244 24.20 0.47 -11.29
N ALA A 245 24.98 0.19 -12.34
CA ALA A 245 24.48 0.08 -13.70
C ALA A 245 23.43 -1.05 -13.83
N ALA A 246 23.63 -2.20 -13.17
CA ALA A 246 22.70 -3.31 -13.23
C ALA A 246 21.33 -2.95 -12.63
N ASP A 247 21.29 -2.24 -11.48
CA ASP A 247 20.05 -1.79 -10.84
C ASP A 247 19.31 -0.74 -11.70
N LEU A 248 20.05 0.22 -12.30
CA LEU A 248 19.47 1.19 -13.22
C LEU A 248 18.88 0.53 -14.47
N LEU A 249 19.54 -0.47 -15.03
CA LEU A 249 19.06 -1.22 -16.19
C LEU A 249 17.86 -2.09 -15.86
N ALA A 250 17.85 -2.72 -14.69
CA ALA A 250 16.72 -3.50 -14.21
C ALA A 250 15.45 -2.65 -14.09
N GLN A 251 15.56 -1.42 -13.59
CA GLN A 251 14.43 -0.50 -13.54
C GLN A 251 14.04 0.03 -14.91
N ALA A 252 15.02 0.33 -15.77
CA ALA A 252 14.79 0.85 -17.12
C ALA A 252 14.05 -0.14 -18.04
N GLU A 253 14.11 -1.44 -17.76
CA GLU A 253 13.43 -2.44 -18.59
C GLU A 253 11.92 -2.54 -18.34
N HIS A 254 11.41 -1.94 -17.23
CA HIS A 254 9.97 -1.97 -16.91
C HIS A 254 9.14 -1.17 -17.90
N ASP A 255 9.53 0.08 -18.18
CA ASP A 255 8.76 1.00 -19.02
C ASP A 255 9.67 2.00 -19.74
N PRO A 256 9.39 2.39 -20.99
CA PRO A 256 10.10 3.48 -21.68
C PRO A 256 10.07 4.83 -20.94
N GLU A 257 9.05 5.07 -20.10
CA GLU A 257 8.88 6.29 -19.31
C GLU A 257 9.51 6.16 -17.90
N ALA A 258 10.13 5.02 -17.55
CA ALA A 258 10.81 4.83 -16.26
C ALA A 258 11.90 5.90 -16.03
N SER A 259 12.02 6.34 -14.77
CA SER A 259 13.06 7.29 -14.35
C SER A 259 14.14 6.56 -13.56
N VAL A 260 15.38 6.62 -14.08
CA VAL A 260 16.53 5.93 -13.49
C VAL A 260 17.67 6.92 -13.22
N VAL A 261 17.98 7.13 -11.94
CA VAL A 261 18.93 8.16 -11.50
C VAL A 261 20.00 7.54 -10.62
N ALA A 262 21.27 7.82 -10.90
CA ALA A 262 22.37 7.65 -9.95
C ALA A 262 22.85 9.01 -9.47
N VAL A 263 23.16 9.14 -8.18
CA VAL A 263 23.77 10.34 -7.62
C VAL A 263 24.99 9.98 -6.79
N THR A 264 26.12 10.65 -7.11
CA THR A 264 27.41 10.43 -6.43
C THR A 264 28.19 11.73 -6.29
N ASP A 265 29.13 11.79 -5.38
CA ASP A 265 30.10 12.89 -5.27
C ASP A 265 31.49 12.53 -5.85
N ASP A 266 31.62 11.33 -6.42
CA ASP A 266 32.86 10.85 -7.03
C ASP A 266 32.76 10.90 -8.57
N PRO A 267 33.59 11.71 -9.25
CA PRO A 267 33.56 11.84 -10.72
C PRO A 267 34.03 10.57 -11.45
N ASP A 268 34.99 9.83 -10.91
CA ASP A 268 35.48 8.60 -11.52
C ASP A 268 34.42 7.51 -11.48
N LEU A 269 33.64 7.42 -10.37
CA LEU A 269 32.49 6.55 -10.25
C LEU A 269 31.38 6.96 -11.23
N ALA A 270 31.08 8.25 -11.36
CA ALA A 270 30.07 8.74 -12.30
C ALA A 270 30.36 8.31 -13.74
N ASP A 271 31.60 8.50 -14.19
CA ASP A 271 32.06 8.06 -15.53
C ASP A 271 32.05 6.53 -15.63
N GLY A 272 32.43 5.83 -14.56
CA GLY A 272 32.43 4.37 -14.46
C GLY A 272 31.01 3.77 -14.62
N ILE A 273 29.98 4.40 -14.03
CA ILE A 273 28.56 4.00 -14.16
C ILE A 273 28.12 4.13 -15.62
N VAL A 274 28.36 5.26 -16.26
CA VAL A 274 28.00 5.46 -17.68
C VAL A 274 28.65 4.41 -18.57
N ALA A 275 29.97 4.17 -18.39
CA ALA A 275 30.68 3.15 -19.13
C ALA A 275 30.18 1.71 -18.86
N ALA A 276 29.70 1.44 -17.63
CA ALA A 276 29.11 0.15 -17.29
C ALA A 276 27.74 -0.06 -17.95
N ILE A 277 26.89 0.97 -17.96
CA ILE A 277 25.60 0.98 -18.68
C ILE A 277 25.81 0.70 -20.17
N GLU A 278 26.72 1.42 -20.83
CA GLU A 278 27.00 1.25 -22.26
C GLU A 278 27.44 -0.19 -22.60
N ARG A 279 28.21 -0.83 -21.72
CA ARG A 279 28.62 -2.23 -21.92
C ARG A 279 27.50 -3.23 -21.73
N GLN A 280 26.59 -2.99 -20.77
CA GLN A 280 25.60 -3.97 -20.35
C GLN A 280 24.30 -3.90 -21.17
N VAL A 281 23.91 -2.70 -21.66
CA VAL A 281 22.60 -2.49 -22.32
C VAL A 281 22.41 -3.35 -23.56
N GLY A 282 23.47 -3.53 -24.37
CA GLY A 282 23.41 -4.30 -25.63
C GLY A 282 23.19 -5.79 -25.45
N GLU A 283 23.36 -6.31 -24.25
CA GLU A 283 23.18 -7.74 -23.91
C GLU A 283 21.76 -8.03 -23.37
N ARG A 284 20.89 -7.03 -23.25
CA ARG A 284 19.54 -7.18 -22.68
C ARG A 284 18.50 -7.46 -23.74
N GLU A 285 17.55 -8.36 -23.44
CA GLU A 285 16.45 -8.70 -24.36
C GLU A 285 15.56 -7.49 -24.67
N ARG A 286 15.32 -6.62 -23.67
CA ARG A 286 14.51 -5.39 -23.81
C ARG A 286 15.35 -4.13 -24.05
N ALA A 287 16.47 -4.25 -24.76
CA ALA A 287 17.42 -3.13 -25.01
C ALA A 287 16.76 -1.89 -25.61
N GLU A 288 15.71 -2.02 -26.43
CA GLU A 288 14.97 -0.88 -27.00
C GLU A 288 14.20 -0.10 -25.91
N THR A 289 13.47 -0.78 -25.03
CA THR A 289 12.74 -0.20 -23.88
C THR A 289 13.72 0.51 -22.95
N ILE A 290 14.79 -0.20 -22.57
CA ILE A 290 15.88 0.32 -21.73
C ILE A 290 16.48 1.58 -22.37
N GLY A 291 16.76 1.55 -23.68
CA GLY A 291 17.32 2.70 -24.40
C GLY A 291 16.45 3.95 -24.35
N LYS A 292 15.11 3.79 -24.41
CA LYS A 292 14.15 4.89 -24.27
C LYS A 292 14.13 5.44 -22.86
N ALA A 293 14.09 4.58 -21.84
CA ALA A 293 14.14 4.98 -20.43
C ALA A 293 15.43 5.71 -20.07
N LEU A 294 16.58 5.22 -20.56
CA LEU A 294 17.88 5.87 -20.38
C LEU A 294 18.00 7.23 -21.13
N ALA A 295 17.21 7.43 -22.16
CA ALA A 295 17.14 8.69 -22.92
C ALA A 295 16.10 9.67 -22.37
N ASN A 296 15.29 9.26 -21.40
CA ASN A 296 14.32 10.11 -20.71
C ASN A 296 15.04 11.26 -19.99
N ASP A 297 14.55 12.47 -20.12
CA ASP A 297 15.13 13.66 -19.47
C ASP A 297 15.09 13.58 -17.93
N ALA A 298 14.18 12.75 -17.35
CA ALA A 298 14.11 12.43 -15.94
C ALA A 298 15.15 11.38 -15.50
N SER A 299 15.94 10.81 -16.41
CA SER A 299 16.99 9.84 -16.13
C SER A 299 18.39 10.48 -16.24
N GLY A 300 19.37 10.01 -15.44
CA GLY A 300 20.74 10.50 -15.53
C GLY A 300 21.67 10.07 -14.42
N VAL A 301 22.96 10.32 -14.63
CA VAL A 301 23.97 10.26 -13.57
C VAL A 301 24.25 11.67 -13.09
N LEU A 302 24.01 11.94 -11.81
CA LEU A 302 24.16 13.25 -11.18
C LEU A 302 25.45 13.30 -10.37
N LEU A 303 26.32 14.25 -10.70
CA LEU A 303 27.54 14.53 -9.94
C LEU A 303 27.27 15.67 -8.95
N ALA A 304 27.25 15.34 -7.67
CA ALA A 304 27.13 16.28 -6.57
C ALA A 304 28.53 16.79 -6.14
N ARG A 305 28.58 17.96 -5.50
CA ARG A 305 29.82 18.54 -4.96
C ARG A 305 30.29 17.84 -3.68
N SER A 306 29.40 17.12 -3.03
CA SER A 306 29.64 16.40 -1.78
C SER A 306 28.54 15.38 -1.55
N MET A 307 28.79 14.38 -0.71
CA MET A 307 27.78 13.42 -0.25
C MET A 307 26.59 14.11 0.46
N SER A 308 26.81 15.24 1.13
CA SER A 308 25.69 16.00 1.73
C SER A 308 24.75 16.61 0.67
N GLU A 309 25.27 17.03 -0.48
CA GLU A 309 24.44 17.48 -1.61
C GLU A 309 23.76 16.28 -2.28
N ALA A 310 24.44 15.13 -2.42
CA ALA A 310 23.86 13.92 -2.98
C ALA A 310 22.67 13.41 -2.13
N VAL A 311 22.80 13.41 -0.80
CA VAL A 311 21.70 13.11 0.13
C VAL A 311 20.54 14.10 -0.01
N ALA A 312 20.82 15.41 -0.15
CA ALA A 312 19.77 16.40 -0.35
C ALA A 312 19.02 16.19 -1.68
N VAL A 313 19.71 15.73 -2.72
CA VAL A 313 19.10 15.34 -4.00
C VAL A 313 18.22 14.10 -3.81
N ALA A 314 18.67 13.08 -3.09
CA ALA A 314 17.91 11.87 -2.82
C ALA A 314 16.62 12.17 -2.02
N GLU A 315 16.71 13.02 -0.98
CA GLU A 315 15.56 13.47 -0.20
C GLU A 315 14.57 14.29 -1.05
N GLU A 316 15.06 15.24 -1.87
CA GLU A 316 14.21 16.03 -2.77
C GLU A 316 13.56 15.16 -3.86
N TYR A 317 14.25 14.13 -4.33
CA TYR A 317 13.73 13.20 -5.32
C TYR A 317 12.60 12.35 -4.76
N ALA A 318 12.70 11.90 -3.51
CA ALA A 318 11.70 11.05 -2.85
C ALA A 318 11.34 9.83 -3.71
N ALA A 319 12.35 8.99 -3.97
CA ALA A 319 12.27 7.88 -4.91
C ALA A 319 11.27 6.81 -4.48
N GLU A 320 10.64 6.16 -5.45
CA GLU A 320 9.95 4.87 -5.27
C GLU A 320 10.91 3.83 -4.69
N HIS A 321 12.05 3.63 -5.35
CA HIS A 321 13.14 2.75 -4.91
C HIS A 321 14.40 3.58 -4.66
N LEU A 322 14.87 3.59 -3.41
CA LEU A 322 16.12 4.21 -3.01
C LEU A 322 17.16 3.11 -2.75
N SER A 323 18.18 2.98 -3.62
CA SER A 323 19.33 2.11 -3.37
C SER A 323 20.48 2.95 -2.81
N ILE A 324 21.08 2.55 -1.70
CA ILE A 324 22.25 3.20 -1.08
C ILE A 324 23.44 2.25 -1.17
N GLN A 325 24.35 2.51 -2.09
CA GLN A 325 25.57 1.74 -2.29
C GLN A 325 26.78 2.57 -1.87
N ALA A 326 27.00 2.63 -0.56
CA ALA A 326 28.03 3.47 0.07
C ALA A 326 28.64 2.76 1.27
N GLY A 327 29.84 3.20 1.71
CA GLY A 327 30.51 2.63 2.87
C GLY A 327 29.79 2.86 4.19
N GLU A 328 29.03 3.96 4.31
CA GLU A 328 28.28 4.35 5.52
C GLU A 328 26.77 4.41 5.20
N ASP A 329 26.21 3.38 4.58
CA ASP A 329 24.85 3.32 4.07
C ASP A 329 23.77 3.60 5.13
N GLU A 330 23.86 3.01 6.32
CA GLU A 330 22.96 3.27 7.46
C GLU A 330 22.97 4.75 7.87
N THR A 331 24.17 5.37 7.95
CA THR A 331 24.32 6.79 8.31
C THR A 331 23.71 7.72 7.25
N LEU A 332 23.76 7.32 5.98
CA LEU A 332 23.13 8.06 4.89
C LEU A 332 21.60 7.90 4.94
N LEU A 333 21.11 6.69 5.23
CA LEU A 333 19.67 6.44 5.39
C LEU A 333 19.05 7.28 6.50
N GLU A 334 19.74 7.44 7.66
CA GLU A 334 19.25 8.28 8.76
C GLU A 334 19.02 9.76 8.39
N ARG A 335 19.45 10.18 7.20
CA ARG A 335 19.34 11.56 6.69
C ARG A 335 18.31 11.68 5.57
N ILE A 336 17.61 10.60 5.23
CA ILE A 336 16.63 10.54 4.15
C ILE A 336 15.33 9.98 4.73
N ASP A 337 14.30 10.82 4.76
CA ASP A 337 12.97 10.46 5.28
C ASP A 337 12.01 10.05 4.14
N SER A 338 12.31 10.46 2.91
CA SER A 338 11.40 10.36 1.76
C SER A 338 11.86 9.26 0.79
N ALA A 339 11.44 8.02 1.03
CA ALA A 339 11.64 6.89 0.10
C ALA A 339 10.49 5.89 0.22
N GLY A 340 10.05 5.31 -0.89
CA GLY A 340 9.04 4.25 -0.90
C GLY A 340 9.58 2.94 -0.31
N SER A 341 10.79 2.54 -0.74
CA SER A 341 11.57 1.44 -0.18
C SER A 341 13.06 1.75 -0.24
N ALA A 342 13.84 1.36 0.77
CA ALA A 342 15.28 1.55 0.84
C ALA A 342 16.04 0.22 0.78
N PHE A 343 17.09 0.18 -0.08
CA PHE A 343 17.95 -0.99 -0.34
C PHE A 343 19.38 -0.63 0.05
N LEU A 344 19.95 -1.34 1.04
CA LEU A 344 21.24 -0.99 1.63
C LEU A 344 22.34 -1.96 1.20
N GLY A 345 23.46 -1.39 0.81
CA GLY A 345 24.66 -2.12 0.46
C GLY A 345 24.66 -2.76 -0.93
N PRO A 346 25.81 -3.30 -1.35
CA PRO A 346 26.04 -3.73 -2.73
C PRO A 346 25.35 -5.06 -3.10
N TYR A 347 24.82 -5.80 -2.13
CA TYR A 347 24.18 -7.10 -2.33
C TYR A 347 22.67 -7.08 -2.12
N THR A 348 22.07 -5.90 -2.09
CA THR A 348 20.63 -5.70 -1.98
C THR A 348 20.10 -5.04 -3.27
N PRO A 349 20.05 -5.76 -4.39
CA PRO A 349 19.51 -5.22 -5.63
C PRO A 349 18.02 -4.93 -5.48
N VAL A 350 17.50 -3.92 -6.20
CA VAL A 350 16.08 -3.58 -6.22
C VAL A 350 15.22 -4.80 -6.55
N ALA A 351 15.66 -5.64 -7.48
CA ALA A 351 14.99 -6.89 -7.85
C ALA A 351 14.75 -7.85 -6.66
N ALA A 352 15.56 -7.80 -5.60
CA ALA A 352 15.28 -8.61 -4.40
C ALA A 352 13.96 -8.19 -3.73
N GLY A 353 13.71 -6.89 -3.61
CA GLY A 353 12.46 -6.33 -3.09
C GLY A 353 11.28 -6.57 -4.02
N ASP A 354 11.50 -6.47 -5.33
CA ASP A 354 10.46 -6.65 -6.33
C ASP A 354 9.90 -8.07 -6.37
N TYR A 355 10.71 -9.07 -6.04
CA TYR A 355 10.31 -10.47 -6.22
C TYR A 355 10.21 -11.27 -4.94
N ALA A 356 11.19 -11.21 -4.02
CA ALA A 356 11.32 -12.30 -3.06
C ALA A 356 11.83 -11.95 -1.66
N SER A 357 12.37 -10.75 -1.38
CA SER A 357 12.93 -10.43 -0.05
C SER A 357 11.88 -10.30 1.06
N GLY A 358 10.62 -10.06 0.69
CA GLY A 358 9.50 -9.96 1.63
C GLY A 358 8.89 -8.57 1.75
N THR A 359 9.61 -7.51 1.36
CA THR A 359 9.07 -6.15 1.27
C THR A 359 8.07 -6.02 0.12
N ASN A 360 7.37 -4.89 0.03
CA ASN A 360 6.37 -4.67 -1.02
C ASN A 360 6.90 -3.72 -2.09
N HIS A 361 6.66 -4.05 -3.36
CA HIS A 361 7.03 -3.22 -4.49
C HIS A 361 5.91 -2.32 -5.01
N VAL A 362 4.71 -2.40 -4.46
CA VAL A 362 3.63 -1.44 -4.76
C VAL A 362 3.89 -0.20 -3.94
N LEU A 363 4.55 0.76 -4.54
CA LEU A 363 5.17 1.91 -3.89
C LEU A 363 4.67 3.22 -4.51
N PRO A 364 4.67 4.34 -3.75
CA PRO A 364 4.33 5.64 -4.29
C PRO A 364 5.43 6.17 -5.21
N THR A 365 5.06 6.69 -6.38
CA THR A 365 5.95 7.31 -7.37
C THR A 365 5.76 8.83 -7.43
N GLY A 366 6.49 9.53 -8.28
CA GLY A 366 6.31 10.96 -8.51
C GLY A 366 6.54 11.83 -7.26
N GLY A 367 7.42 11.39 -6.36
CA GLY A 367 7.66 12.06 -5.08
C GLY A 367 6.55 11.80 -4.04
N GLY A 368 5.63 10.88 -4.29
CA GLY A 368 4.58 10.48 -3.33
C GLY A 368 5.14 9.92 -2.03
N ALA A 369 6.36 9.38 -2.07
CA ALA A 369 7.08 8.86 -0.90
C ALA A 369 7.33 9.90 0.21
N ARG A 370 7.10 11.19 -0.04
CA ARG A 370 7.13 12.26 0.98
C ARG A 370 5.97 12.17 1.96
N VAL A 371 4.86 11.51 1.59
CA VAL A 371 3.61 11.49 2.36
C VAL A 371 3.00 10.11 2.50
N ASP A 372 3.28 9.20 1.57
CA ASP A 372 2.74 7.85 1.55
C ASP A 372 3.86 6.81 1.65
N GLY A 373 3.62 5.74 2.40
CA GLY A 373 4.45 4.53 2.38
C GLY A 373 3.99 3.55 1.30
N GLY A 374 4.76 2.48 1.10
CA GLY A 374 4.35 1.37 0.24
C GLY A 374 3.12 0.63 0.78
N LEU A 375 2.54 -0.22 -0.08
CA LEU A 375 1.44 -1.08 0.30
C LEU A 375 1.82 -1.95 1.50
N SER A 376 1.01 -1.92 2.54
CA SER A 376 1.26 -2.59 3.81
C SER A 376 -0.03 -3.15 4.39
N VAL A 377 0.06 -3.89 5.49
CA VAL A 377 -1.13 -4.39 6.22
C VAL A 377 -2.07 -3.27 6.63
N ASP A 378 -1.53 -2.11 7.04
CA ASP A 378 -2.33 -0.96 7.44
C ASP A 378 -3.24 -0.44 6.32
N THR A 379 -2.86 -0.65 5.06
CA THR A 379 -3.67 -0.31 3.88
C THR A 379 -5.03 -1.00 3.91
N PHE A 380 -5.13 -2.18 4.50
CA PHE A 380 -6.32 -3.04 4.54
C PHE A 380 -7.07 -3.00 5.87
N LEU A 381 -6.57 -2.21 6.83
CA LEU A 381 -7.16 -2.08 8.16
C LEU A 381 -7.86 -0.72 8.34
N ARG A 382 -8.89 -0.73 9.18
CA ARG A 382 -9.50 0.48 9.72
C ARG A 382 -9.36 0.48 11.23
N ALA A 383 -8.89 1.60 11.76
CA ALA A 383 -8.78 1.81 13.19
C ALA A 383 -9.99 2.58 13.72
N THR A 384 -10.59 2.07 14.80
CA THR A 384 -11.67 2.75 15.53
C THR A 384 -11.19 3.08 16.92
N THR A 385 -11.40 4.31 17.37
CA THR A 385 -11.17 4.71 18.77
C THR A 385 -12.30 4.20 19.65
N VAL A 386 -11.95 3.70 20.83
CA VAL A 386 -12.91 3.25 21.86
C VAL A 386 -12.71 4.09 23.10
N GLN A 387 -13.83 4.58 23.67
CA GLN A 387 -13.82 5.40 24.87
C GLN A 387 -14.87 4.89 25.85
N ARG A 388 -14.50 4.84 27.13
CA ARG A 388 -15.40 4.63 28.27
C ARG A 388 -14.94 5.53 29.42
N LEU A 389 -15.83 6.30 29.97
CA LEU A 389 -15.57 7.12 31.16
C LEU A 389 -16.33 6.56 32.36
N SER A 390 -15.72 6.63 33.54
CA SER A 390 -16.45 6.49 34.78
C SER A 390 -17.26 7.76 35.08
N PRO A 391 -18.28 7.70 35.95
CA PRO A 391 -18.99 8.90 36.39
C PRO A 391 -18.06 9.95 36.97
N GLU A 392 -17.07 9.57 37.77
CA GLU A 392 -16.09 10.46 38.38
C GLU A 392 -15.23 11.13 37.30
N ALA A 393 -14.71 10.37 36.33
CA ALA A 393 -13.93 10.94 35.23
C ALA A 393 -14.76 11.89 34.36
N LEU A 394 -16.06 11.62 34.17
CA LEU A 394 -16.97 12.55 33.50
C LEU A 394 -17.20 13.82 34.33
N SER A 395 -17.33 13.67 35.65
CA SER A 395 -17.47 14.81 36.55
C SER A 395 -16.27 15.75 36.51
N ASP A 396 -15.06 15.19 36.53
CA ASP A 396 -13.80 15.95 36.43
C ASP A 396 -13.69 16.73 35.10
N LEU A 397 -14.16 16.14 34.00
CA LEU A 397 -14.15 16.75 32.67
C LEU A 397 -15.33 17.70 32.42
N GLY A 398 -16.41 17.57 33.17
CA GLY A 398 -17.70 18.22 32.89
C GLY A 398 -17.60 19.72 32.75
N GLY A 399 -16.87 20.39 33.67
CA GLY A 399 -16.65 21.82 33.60
C GLY A 399 -15.86 22.30 32.39
N THR A 400 -14.89 21.49 31.95
CA THR A 400 -14.10 21.76 30.74
C THR A 400 -14.94 21.61 29.47
N ILE A 401 -15.72 20.52 29.38
CA ILE A 401 -16.59 20.28 28.22
C ILE A 401 -17.68 21.35 28.11
N ASP A 402 -18.33 21.70 29.23
CA ASP A 402 -19.37 22.78 29.24
C ASP A 402 -18.83 24.12 28.72
N ARG A 403 -17.65 24.53 29.18
CA ARG A 403 -17.02 25.79 28.73
C ARG A 403 -16.67 25.79 27.26
N LEU A 404 -16.05 24.71 26.77
CA LEU A 404 -15.67 24.59 25.36
C LEU A 404 -16.91 24.56 24.47
N ALA A 405 -17.88 23.70 24.79
CA ALA A 405 -19.11 23.59 24.01
C ALA A 405 -19.88 24.91 23.91
N ARG A 406 -19.94 25.66 25.01
CA ARG A 406 -20.55 27.00 25.00
C ARG A 406 -19.76 28.02 24.18
N ALA A 407 -18.43 27.99 24.26
CA ALA A 407 -17.57 28.85 23.45
C ALA A 407 -17.74 28.63 21.93
N GLU A 408 -18.05 27.40 21.56
CA GLU A 408 -18.35 27.00 20.18
C GLU A 408 -19.84 27.22 19.79
N GLY A 409 -20.69 27.62 20.74
CA GLY A 409 -22.13 27.77 20.52
C GLY A 409 -22.89 26.42 20.44
N LEU A 410 -22.29 25.32 20.90
CA LEU A 410 -22.84 23.97 20.88
C LEU A 410 -23.51 23.62 22.23
N GLU A 411 -24.60 24.29 22.56
CA GLU A 411 -25.30 24.14 23.83
C GLU A 411 -25.78 22.70 24.11
N ALA A 412 -26.24 21.97 23.11
CA ALA A 412 -26.70 20.60 23.26
C ALA A 412 -25.55 19.63 23.68
N HIS A 413 -24.30 19.91 23.32
CA HIS A 413 -23.13 19.14 23.78
C HIS A 413 -22.92 19.39 25.29
N ALA A 414 -23.01 20.63 25.75
CA ALA A 414 -22.92 20.97 27.15
C ALA A 414 -24.05 20.31 27.96
N GLU A 415 -25.29 20.33 27.44
CA GLU A 415 -26.46 19.72 28.08
C GLU A 415 -26.33 18.20 28.17
N SER A 416 -25.78 17.56 27.14
CA SER A 416 -25.52 16.09 27.15
C SER A 416 -24.65 15.65 28.33
N VAL A 417 -23.69 16.44 28.74
CA VAL A 417 -22.84 16.18 29.93
C VAL A 417 -23.58 16.48 31.20
N ARG A 418 -24.25 17.64 31.31
CA ARG A 418 -25.01 18.05 32.48
C ARG A 418 -26.10 17.05 32.87
N THR A 419 -26.85 16.55 31.88
CA THR A 419 -27.88 15.54 32.09
C THR A 419 -27.33 14.27 32.75
N ARG A 420 -26.14 13.81 32.37
CA ARG A 420 -25.50 12.62 32.95
C ARG A 420 -25.01 12.86 34.37
N LEU A 421 -24.47 14.06 34.65
CA LEU A 421 -23.98 14.42 35.97
C LEU A 421 -25.14 14.68 36.96
N ALA A 422 -26.29 15.18 36.49
CA ALA A 422 -27.49 15.37 37.31
C ALA A 422 -28.11 14.04 37.76
N ASP A 423 -28.09 12.99 36.87
CA ASP A 423 -28.65 11.65 37.18
C ASP A 423 -27.80 10.92 38.25
N ASP A 424 -26.48 11.09 38.22
CA ASP A 424 -25.55 10.51 39.19
C ASP A 424 -25.74 11.07 40.62
N SER A 425 -26.11 12.36 40.74
CA SER A 425 -26.43 12.97 42.03
C SER A 425 -27.70 12.38 42.70
N HIS A 426 -28.61 11.80 41.91
CA HIS A 426 -29.79 11.11 42.44
C HIS A 426 -29.49 9.66 42.90
N ARG A 427 -28.49 9.01 42.35
CA ARG A 427 -28.07 7.64 42.74
C ARG A 427 -27.28 7.64 44.05
N THR A 428 -26.42 8.63 44.25
CA THR A 428 -25.65 8.77 45.53
C THR A 428 -26.45 9.33 46.70
N GLY A 429 -27.59 9.94 46.46
CA GLY A 429 -28.46 10.51 47.49
C GLY A 429 -29.50 9.55 48.11
N SER A 430 -29.67 8.31 47.57
CA SER A 430 -30.73 7.38 48.02
C SER A 430 -30.32 6.35 49.07
N ASP A 431 -29.03 6.34 49.49
CA ASP A 431 -28.55 5.39 50.52
C ASP A 431 -28.41 5.94 51.95
N SER A 432 -29.03 7.10 52.23
CA SER A 432 -29.05 7.67 53.59
C SER A 432 -30.43 7.89 54.16
N THR A 433 -31.27 6.82 54.17
CA THR A 433 -32.37 6.80 55.15
C THR A 433 -32.26 5.49 55.92
N GLY A 434 -31.49 5.60 57.00
CA GLY A 434 -31.52 4.59 58.06
C GLY A 434 -32.91 4.59 58.72
N THR A 435 -33.48 3.44 58.82
CA THR A 435 -34.49 3.17 59.83
C THR A 435 -33.90 2.17 60.83
N ASP A 436 -33.47 2.74 61.94
CA ASP A 436 -33.39 2.04 63.22
C ASP A 436 -34.73 1.39 63.54
N THR A 437 -34.74 0.07 63.79
CA THR A 437 -35.65 -0.55 64.73
C THR A 437 -34.98 -1.73 65.42
N PRO A 438 -35.16 -1.86 66.74
CA PRO A 438 -34.34 -2.77 67.53
C PRO A 438 -35.00 -4.14 67.74
N ASN A 439 -34.13 -5.11 67.85
CA ASN A 439 -34.16 -6.23 68.81
C ASN A 439 -35.48 -6.98 69.06
N ASP A 440 -35.58 -8.25 68.79
CA ASP A 440 -35.84 -9.21 69.84
C ASP A 440 -35.34 -10.64 69.47
N ALA A 441 -35.08 -11.37 70.61
CA ALA A 441 -34.38 -12.61 70.73
C ALA A 441 -35.18 -13.85 70.24
N SER A 442 -34.43 -14.84 69.81
CA SER A 442 -34.46 -16.18 70.42
C SER A 442 -33.82 -17.25 69.49
N ASP A 443 -32.76 -17.83 70.01
CA ASP A 443 -32.17 -19.14 69.69
C ASP A 443 -33.21 -20.28 70.07
N PRO A 444 -33.06 -21.59 69.71
CA PRO A 444 -31.89 -22.36 69.35
C PRO A 444 -32.04 -23.53 68.33
N ALA A 445 -30.90 -24.06 67.94
CA ALA A 445 -30.54 -25.48 67.76
C ALA A 445 -31.20 -26.37 66.68
N ARG A 446 -30.39 -26.94 65.78
CA ARG A 446 -29.96 -28.38 65.69
C ARG A 446 -29.23 -28.63 64.35
N THR A 447 -27.97 -29.01 64.49
CA THR A 447 -27.37 -30.36 64.24
C THR A 447 -27.61 -31.00 62.89
N GLY A 448 -26.53 -31.38 62.27
CA GLY A 448 -26.37 -32.62 61.52
C GLY A 448 -25.70 -32.42 60.17
N ASP A 449 -24.37 -32.60 60.10
CA ASP A 449 -23.70 -33.82 59.59
C ASP A 449 -23.90 -34.00 58.07
N GLY A 450 -22.91 -33.95 57.27
CA GLY A 450 -21.99 -35.00 57.01
C GLY A 450 -21.73 -35.19 55.52
N THR A 451 -20.47 -35.36 55.24
CA THR A 451 -19.86 -36.14 54.14
C THR A 451 -19.81 -35.56 52.75
N ASP A 452 -18.61 -35.15 52.35
CA ASP A 452 -17.64 -35.84 51.48
C ASP A 452 -18.14 -36.36 50.11
N LEU A 453 -17.51 -35.98 49.08
CA LEU A 453 -16.66 -36.69 48.14
C LEU A 453 -16.69 -36.15 46.71
N ASN A 454 -15.49 -35.80 46.25
CA ASN A 454 -14.85 -36.07 44.95
C ASN A 454 -15.68 -36.07 43.62
N GLY A 455 -15.05 -35.39 42.68
CA GLY A 455 -15.23 -35.58 41.25
C GLY A 455 -14.53 -34.45 40.49
#